data_2525cd8a607f0777847cc9b5589bc3f7
#
_entry.id   2525cd8a607f0777847cc9b5589bc3f7
#
_cell.length_a   1.000
_cell.length_b   1.000
_cell.length_c   1.000
_cell.angle_alpha   90.00
_cell.angle_beta   90.00
_cell.angle_gamma   90.00
#
_symmetry.space_group_name_H-M   'P 1'
#
loop_
_entity.id
_entity.type
_entity.pdbx_description
1 polymer ?
#
loop_
_entity_poly.entity_id
_entity_poly.type
_entity_poly.pdbx_seq_one_letter_code
_entity_poly.pdbx_strand_id
1 'polypeptide(L)'
;SIASDIVPVMGENRILAYHGLRQLNNSPSVGLKAVIDVCGLSGKDINMSDIVFKIGPRINASGRMQNGKESVSLLVEHNYEKARDIALQINLYNDERKELDKKMTEEANLYVDSMPDLKNRSAIVIYNEDWHKGVIGIVASRLTEIYYRPAVVLTRSGDVVTGSARSVSGFDVYKAVQACSDLLSNFGGHTYAAGLSLTVDKVEMFKQRFEEYVSEHIEPEQKRATLRVNEEIGFKDIGHKFFSDLKRMRPFGPDNEKPHPGVETDRRQTETEGR
;
A
#
# COMPACT_ATOMS: atom_id res chain seq x y z
N SER A 1 2.70 -15.01 -1.67
CA SER A 1 3.58 -13.88 -2.01
C SER A 1 3.03 -13.05 -3.17
N ILE A 2 2.64 -13.63 -4.33
CA ILE A 2 2.17 -12.87 -5.51
C ILE A 2 1.17 -11.76 -5.14
N ALA A 3 0.13 -12.07 -4.36
CA ALA A 3 -0.85 -11.10 -3.90
C ALA A 3 -0.28 -10.07 -2.90
N SER A 4 0.46 -10.55 -1.89
CA SER A 4 0.95 -9.70 -0.80
C SER A 4 2.07 -8.75 -1.23
N ASP A 5 2.85 -9.14 -2.23
CA ASP A 5 3.97 -8.35 -2.75
C ASP A 5 3.56 -7.49 -3.96
N ILE A 6 2.27 -7.56 -4.34
CA ILE A 6 1.65 -6.72 -5.38
C ILE A 6 2.45 -6.80 -6.70
N VAL A 7 2.83 -8.02 -7.09
CA VAL A 7 3.53 -8.24 -8.37
C VAL A 7 2.53 -8.39 -9.52
N PRO A 8 2.95 -8.16 -10.78
CA PRO A 8 2.10 -8.31 -11.97
C PRO A 8 1.37 -9.65 -12.02
N VAL A 9 0.05 -9.62 -12.20
CA VAL A 9 -0.81 -10.81 -12.29
C VAL A 9 -1.02 -11.20 -13.76
N MET A 10 0.11 -11.44 -14.43
CA MET A 10 0.18 -11.83 -15.83
C MET A 10 1.00 -13.11 -16.00
N GLY A 11 0.87 -13.78 -17.14
CA GLY A 11 1.65 -14.97 -17.47
C GLY A 11 1.63 -16.03 -16.36
N GLU A 12 2.80 -16.49 -15.93
CA GLU A 12 2.97 -17.51 -14.89
C GLU A 12 2.42 -17.07 -13.54
N ASN A 13 2.57 -15.81 -13.16
CA ASN A 13 2.05 -15.28 -11.90
C ASN A 13 0.52 -15.41 -11.84
N ARG A 14 -0.18 -15.18 -12.97
CA ARG A 14 -1.63 -15.36 -13.02
C ARG A 14 -2.04 -16.82 -12.85
N ILE A 15 -1.31 -17.73 -13.48
CA ILE A 15 -1.55 -19.18 -13.35
C ILE A 15 -1.36 -19.61 -11.88
N LEU A 16 -0.24 -19.23 -11.27
CA LEU A 16 0.06 -19.53 -9.86
C LEU A 16 -0.97 -18.90 -8.91
N ALA A 17 -1.39 -17.67 -9.15
CA ALA A 17 -2.41 -17.01 -8.35
C ALA A 17 -3.77 -17.70 -8.48
N TYR A 18 -4.17 -18.12 -9.68
CA TYR A 18 -5.41 -18.83 -9.92
C TYR A 18 -5.46 -20.17 -9.17
N HIS A 19 -4.40 -20.99 -9.31
CA HIS A 19 -4.35 -22.28 -8.64
C HIS A 19 -4.14 -22.14 -7.12
N GLY A 20 -3.33 -21.16 -6.69
CA GLY A 20 -3.12 -20.86 -5.27
C GLY A 20 -4.43 -20.42 -4.57
N LEU A 21 -5.25 -19.58 -5.21
CA LEU A 21 -6.56 -19.21 -4.68
C LEU A 21 -7.50 -20.42 -4.57
N ARG A 22 -7.52 -21.29 -5.58
CA ARG A 22 -8.32 -22.51 -5.53
C ARG A 22 -7.87 -23.42 -4.38
N GLN A 23 -6.58 -23.60 -4.21
CA GLN A 23 -6.04 -24.39 -3.09
C GLN A 23 -6.37 -23.74 -1.75
N LEU A 24 -6.23 -22.41 -1.63
CA LEU A 24 -6.55 -21.67 -0.41
C LEU A 24 -8.02 -21.83 -0.01
N ASN A 25 -8.94 -21.82 -0.99
CA ASN A 25 -10.36 -21.97 -0.74
C ASN A 25 -10.79 -23.42 -0.43
N ASN A 26 -10.12 -24.41 -1.02
CA ASN A 26 -10.53 -25.81 -0.88
C ASN A 26 -9.76 -26.56 0.22
N SER A 27 -8.46 -26.29 0.37
CA SER A 27 -7.58 -27.02 1.28
C SER A 27 -6.38 -26.15 1.70
N PRO A 28 -6.62 -25.08 2.49
CA PRO A 28 -5.55 -24.26 3.04
C PRO A 28 -4.66 -25.06 3.97
N SER A 29 -3.35 -24.70 4.07
CA SER A 29 -2.49 -25.22 5.12
C SER A 29 -3.04 -24.83 6.50
N VAL A 30 -2.64 -25.57 7.54
CA VAL A 30 -3.14 -25.37 8.91
C VAL A 30 -2.96 -23.93 9.37
N GLY A 31 -1.77 -23.36 9.16
CA GLY A 31 -1.50 -21.96 9.53
C GLY A 31 -2.36 -20.94 8.76
N LEU A 32 -2.53 -21.13 7.43
CA LEU A 32 -3.39 -20.27 6.63
C LEU A 32 -4.85 -20.42 7.03
N LYS A 33 -5.32 -21.64 7.36
CA LYS A 33 -6.67 -21.85 7.88
C LYS A 33 -6.91 -21.06 9.15
N ALA A 34 -5.97 -21.10 10.10
CA ALA A 34 -6.06 -20.35 11.34
C ALA A 34 -6.16 -18.83 11.10
N VAL A 35 -5.38 -18.26 10.18
CA VAL A 35 -5.48 -16.83 9.81
C VAL A 35 -6.82 -16.53 9.14
N ILE A 36 -7.30 -17.39 8.25
CA ILE A 36 -8.60 -17.24 7.57
C ILE A 36 -9.73 -17.17 8.60
N ASP A 37 -9.70 -18.05 9.60
CA ASP A 37 -10.69 -18.09 10.67
C ASP A 37 -10.67 -16.82 11.52
N VAL A 38 -9.47 -16.37 11.93
CA VAL A 38 -9.26 -15.11 12.68
C VAL A 38 -9.66 -13.87 11.86
N CYS A 39 -9.52 -13.93 10.53
CA CYS A 39 -10.00 -12.86 9.63
C CYS A 39 -11.51 -12.81 9.44
N GLY A 40 -12.27 -13.79 9.94
CA GLY A 40 -13.73 -13.94 9.71
C GLY A 40 -14.04 -14.26 8.24
N LEU A 41 -13.16 -15.02 7.57
CA LEU A 41 -13.29 -15.41 6.17
C LEU A 41 -13.73 -16.88 6.00
N SER A 42 -13.90 -17.63 7.08
CA SER A 42 -14.34 -19.02 7.06
C SER A 42 -15.67 -19.17 6.31
N GLY A 43 -15.72 -20.11 5.37
CA GLY A 43 -16.89 -20.38 4.53
C GLY A 43 -17.18 -19.34 3.45
N LYS A 44 -16.27 -18.37 3.23
CA LYS A 44 -16.37 -17.37 2.15
C LYS A 44 -15.45 -17.73 0.99
N ASP A 45 -15.81 -17.32 -0.22
CA ASP A 45 -14.95 -17.40 -1.40
C ASP A 45 -13.88 -16.31 -1.32
N ILE A 46 -12.68 -16.70 -0.92
CA ILE A 46 -11.51 -15.81 -0.74
C ILE A 46 -10.97 -15.42 -2.10
N ASN A 47 -10.76 -14.14 -2.32
CA ASN A 47 -10.20 -13.56 -3.53
C ASN A 47 -8.86 -12.83 -3.25
N MET A 48 -8.24 -12.29 -4.30
CA MET A 48 -6.96 -11.57 -4.18
C MET A 48 -7.05 -10.38 -3.21
N SER A 49 -8.14 -9.62 -3.23
CA SER A 49 -8.33 -8.48 -2.33
C SER A 49 -8.40 -8.90 -0.85
N ASP A 50 -8.99 -10.06 -0.56
CA ASP A 50 -8.99 -10.59 0.82
C ASP A 50 -7.58 -10.95 1.29
N ILE A 51 -6.73 -11.47 0.38
CA ILE A 51 -5.32 -11.74 0.71
C ILE A 51 -4.57 -10.43 0.95
N VAL A 52 -4.69 -9.45 0.05
CA VAL A 52 -3.97 -8.17 0.13
C VAL A 52 -4.39 -7.34 1.34
N PHE A 53 -5.69 -7.28 1.64
CA PHE A 53 -6.22 -6.33 2.64
C PHE A 53 -6.60 -6.96 3.98
N LYS A 54 -6.69 -8.30 4.07
CA LYS A 54 -7.08 -8.97 5.33
C LYS A 54 -6.01 -9.95 5.82
N ILE A 55 -5.58 -10.90 4.99
CA ILE A 55 -4.64 -11.97 5.39
C ILE A 55 -3.22 -11.42 5.45
N GLY A 56 -2.74 -10.81 4.36
CA GLY A 56 -1.37 -10.29 4.22
C GLY A 56 -0.99 -9.27 5.30
N PRO A 57 -1.82 -8.26 5.60
CA PRO A 57 -1.53 -7.28 6.65
C PRO A 57 -1.33 -7.88 8.04
N ARG A 58 -2.04 -8.96 8.37
CA ARG A 58 -1.85 -9.67 9.64
C ARG A 58 -0.51 -10.38 9.69
N ILE A 59 -0.20 -11.16 8.65
CA ILE A 59 1.09 -11.85 8.54
C ILE A 59 2.25 -10.83 8.61
N ASN A 60 2.12 -9.69 7.93
CA ASN A 60 3.13 -8.65 7.92
C ASN A 60 3.23 -7.87 9.25
N ALA A 61 2.17 -7.86 10.07
CA ALA A 61 2.14 -7.11 11.32
C ALA A 61 3.18 -7.58 12.32
N SER A 62 3.46 -8.90 12.41
CA SER A 62 4.48 -9.41 13.34
C SER A 62 5.87 -8.84 13.02
N GLY A 63 6.24 -8.74 11.75
CA GLY A 63 7.53 -8.15 11.33
C GLY A 63 7.61 -6.64 11.48
N ARG A 64 6.47 -5.95 11.54
CA ARG A 64 6.40 -4.49 11.76
C ARG A 64 6.42 -4.10 13.22
N MET A 65 5.72 -4.87 14.07
CA MET A 65 5.51 -4.57 15.48
C MET A 65 6.54 -5.25 16.39
N GLN A 66 6.98 -6.46 16.03
CA GLN A 66 7.89 -7.28 16.79
C GLN A 66 8.99 -7.88 15.88
N ASN A 67 8.90 -9.17 15.62
CA ASN A 67 9.79 -9.87 14.69
C ASN A 67 8.99 -10.86 13.83
N GLY A 68 9.43 -11.08 12.59
CA GLY A 68 8.73 -11.92 11.62
C GLY A 68 8.74 -13.42 11.91
N LYS A 69 9.41 -13.89 12.97
CA LYS A 69 9.53 -15.33 13.28
C LYS A 69 8.18 -15.98 13.58
N GLU A 70 7.28 -15.26 14.24
CA GLU A 70 5.94 -15.76 14.55
C GLU A 70 5.12 -16.05 13.28
N SER A 71 5.21 -15.17 12.28
CA SER A 71 4.57 -15.42 10.98
C SER A 71 5.14 -16.64 10.28
N VAL A 72 6.44 -16.86 10.36
CA VAL A 72 7.05 -18.09 9.81
C VAL A 72 6.57 -19.31 10.59
N SER A 73 6.60 -19.26 11.94
CA SER A 73 6.10 -20.34 12.79
C SER A 73 4.65 -20.69 12.50
N LEU A 74 3.78 -19.68 12.31
CA LEU A 74 2.40 -19.88 11.90
C LEU A 74 2.28 -20.64 10.58
N LEU A 75 3.03 -20.20 9.56
CA LEU A 75 2.89 -20.77 8.21
C LEU A 75 3.38 -22.23 8.11
N VAL A 76 4.30 -22.66 8.98
CA VAL A 76 4.84 -24.03 9.03
C VAL A 76 4.20 -24.91 10.10
N GLU A 77 3.27 -24.37 10.92
CA GLU A 77 2.62 -25.13 11.98
C GLU A 77 1.62 -26.16 11.42
N HIS A 78 1.63 -27.34 11.99
CA HIS A 78 0.75 -28.46 11.62
C HIS A 78 -0.36 -28.75 12.64
N ASN A 79 -0.24 -28.22 13.86
CA ASN A 79 -1.28 -28.32 14.88
C ASN A 79 -2.18 -27.09 14.81
N TYR A 80 -3.49 -27.32 14.61
CA TYR A 80 -4.45 -26.22 14.42
C TYR A 80 -4.59 -25.33 15.67
N GLU A 81 -4.64 -25.90 16.88
CA GLU A 81 -4.81 -25.10 18.10
C GLU A 81 -3.60 -24.17 18.31
N LYS A 82 -2.38 -24.69 18.11
CA LYS A 82 -1.16 -23.86 18.15
C LYS A 82 -1.15 -22.78 17.06
N ALA A 83 -1.53 -23.14 15.84
CA ALA A 83 -1.63 -22.18 14.73
C ALA A 83 -2.64 -21.10 15.04
N ARG A 84 -3.79 -21.44 15.66
CA ARG A 84 -4.81 -20.49 16.06
C ARG A 84 -4.32 -19.53 17.14
N ASP A 85 -3.59 -20.01 18.14
CA ASP A 85 -3.01 -19.15 19.18
C ASP A 85 -2.03 -18.15 18.58
N ILE A 86 -1.15 -18.59 17.67
CA ILE A 86 -0.22 -17.69 16.96
C ILE A 86 -0.99 -16.70 16.08
N ALA A 87 -2.02 -17.15 15.37
CA ALA A 87 -2.83 -16.26 14.52
C ALA A 87 -3.58 -15.18 15.32
N LEU A 88 -4.07 -15.52 16.52
CA LEU A 88 -4.69 -14.55 17.44
C LEU A 88 -3.66 -13.51 17.90
N GLN A 89 -2.44 -13.94 18.27
CA GLN A 89 -1.37 -13.02 18.65
C GLN A 89 -0.99 -12.07 17.50
N ILE A 90 -0.83 -12.60 16.31
CA ILE A 90 -0.55 -11.79 15.10
C ILE A 90 -1.70 -10.82 14.81
N ASN A 91 -2.96 -11.20 15.08
CA ASN A 91 -4.09 -10.29 14.94
C ASN A 91 -4.02 -9.12 15.93
N LEU A 92 -3.60 -9.35 17.17
CA LEU A 92 -3.38 -8.28 18.14
C LEU A 92 -2.32 -7.28 17.63
N TYR A 93 -1.19 -7.75 17.12
CA TYR A 93 -0.19 -6.88 16.49
C TYR A 93 -0.75 -6.08 15.29
N ASN A 94 -1.62 -6.71 14.50
CA ASN A 94 -2.25 -6.00 13.40
C ASN A 94 -3.22 -4.91 13.86
N ASP A 95 -3.93 -5.13 14.95
CA ASP A 95 -4.85 -4.13 15.51
C ASP A 95 -4.07 -2.97 16.16
N GLU A 96 -3.00 -3.25 16.92
CA GLU A 96 -2.06 -2.25 17.41
C GLU A 96 -1.44 -1.43 16.27
N ARG A 97 -0.98 -2.10 15.21
CA ARG A 97 -0.45 -1.42 14.02
C ARG A 97 -1.49 -0.49 13.38
N LYS A 98 -2.78 -0.90 13.30
CA LYS A 98 -3.85 -0.03 12.75
C LYS A 98 -4.11 1.20 13.61
N GLU A 99 -4.07 1.08 14.92
CA GLU A 99 -4.24 2.20 15.84
C GLU A 99 -3.09 3.20 15.67
N LEU A 100 -1.84 2.70 15.64
CA LEU A 100 -0.67 3.53 15.36
C LEU A 100 -0.73 4.19 13.96
N ASP A 101 -1.11 3.44 12.92
CA ASP A 101 -1.28 3.95 11.57
C ASP A 101 -2.30 5.09 11.53
N LYS A 102 -3.45 4.92 12.18
CA LYS A 102 -4.49 5.95 12.26
C LYS A 102 -3.96 7.21 12.95
N LYS A 103 -3.41 7.06 14.16
CA LYS A 103 -2.88 8.17 14.95
C LYS A 103 -1.78 8.92 14.21
N MET A 104 -0.78 8.21 13.72
CA MET A 104 0.34 8.80 13.01
C MET A 104 -0.10 9.48 11.69
N THR A 105 -1.08 8.92 10.99
CA THR A 105 -1.62 9.53 9.76
C THR A 105 -2.37 10.83 10.07
N GLU A 106 -3.17 10.87 11.15
CA GLU A 106 -3.85 12.08 11.59
C GLU A 106 -2.85 13.19 11.96
N GLU A 107 -1.83 12.85 12.76
CA GLU A 107 -0.75 13.77 13.11
C GLU A 107 0.03 14.26 11.87
N ALA A 108 0.36 13.35 10.95
CA ALA A 108 1.05 13.68 9.71
C ALA A 108 0.25 14.63 8.82
N ASN A 109 -1.06 14.41 8.67
CA ASN A 109 -1.94 15.31 7.91
C ASN A 109 -1.99 16.70 8.54
N LEU A 110 -2.16 16.80 9.86
CA LEU A 110 -2.14 18.09 10.55
C LEU A 110 -0.81 18.83 10.34
N TYR A 111 0.31 18.10 10.38
CA TYR A 111 1.62 18.67 10.12
C TYR A 111 1.74 19.18 8.68
N VAL A 112 1.33 18.37 7.69
CA VAL A 112 1.39 18.73 6.27
C VAL A 112 0.47 19.91 5.96
N ASP A 113 -0.76 19.92 6.48
CA ASP A 113 -1.73 21.01 6.28
C ASP A 113 -1.27 22.34 6.90
N SER A 114 -0.41 22.29 7.91
CA SER A 114 0.21 23.48 8.52
C SER A 114 1.44 24.00 7.78
N MET A 115 1.95 23.25 6.77
CA MET A 115 3.14 23.66 6.02
C MET A 115 2.87 24.95 5.21
N PRO A 116 3.76 25.93 5.30
CA PRO A 116 3.69 27.09 4.42
C PRO A 116 3.89 26.63 2.97
N ASP A 117 3.15 27.26 2.06
CA ASP A 117 3.23 27.01 0.61
C ASP A 117 3.03 25.55 0.17
N LEU A 118 2.25 24.77 0.90
CA LEU A 118 1.94 23.37 0.55
C LEU A 118 1.50 23.21 -0.91
N LYS A 119 0.76 24.17 -1.45
CA LYS A 119 0.28 24.15 -2.84
C LYS A 119 1.42 24.16 -3.87
N ASN A 120 2.53 24.79 -3.55
CA ASN A 120 3.69 24.95 -4.43
C ASN A 120 4.73 23.84 -4.24
N ARG A 121 4.63 23.04 -3.18
CA ARG A 121 5.55 21.94 -2.92
C ARG A 121 5.35 20.80 -3.90
N SER A 122 6.43 20.21 -4.37
CA SER A 122 6.45 19.05 -5.26
C SER A 122 6.58 17.73 -4.52
N ALA A 123 7.05 17.76 -3.26
CA ALA A 123 7.20 16.59 -2.40
C ALA A 123 6.77 16.89 -0.96
N ILE A 124 6.57 15.86 -0.17
CA ILE A 124 6.30 15.94 1.28
C ILE A 124 7.41 15.20 2.01
N VAL A 125 8.17 15.90 2.86
CA VAL A 125 9.15 15.28 3.75
C VAL A 125 8.90 15.73 5.18
N ILE A 126 8.52 14.78 6.01
CA ILE A 126 8.20 15.05 7.41
C ILE A 126 9.03 14.19 8.36
N TYR A 127 9.33 14.73 9.53
CA TYR A 127 10.08 14.06 10.58
C TYR A 127 9.38 14.23 11.92
N ASN A 128 9.23 13.11 12.63
CA ASN A 128 8.80 13.09 14.01
C ASN A 128 9.54 11.96 14.74
N GLU A 129 10.24 12.27 15.82
CA GLU A 129 11.08 11.32 16.55
C GLU A 129 10.31 10.22 17.27
N ASP A 130 9.04 10.47 17.61
CA ASP A 130 8.18 9.56 18.39
C ASP A 130 7.41 8.55 17.53
N TRP A 131 7.50 8.66 16.21
CA TRP A 131 6.75 7.77 15.33
C TRP A 131 7.36 6.37 15.24
N HIS A 132 6.49 5.37 15.16
CA HIS A 132 6.91 3.97 15.10
C HIS A 132 7.49 3.60 13.73
N LYS A 133 8.76 3.17 13.70
CA LYS A 133 9.49 2.86 12.44
C LYS A 133 8.80 1.81 11.55
N GLY A 134 8.07 0.84 12.12
CA GLY A 134 7.34 -0.19 11.38
C GLY A 134 6.10 0.34 10.65
N VAL A 135 5.67 1.59 10.96
CA VAL A 135 4.43 2.20 10.44
C VAL A 135 4.71 3.36 9.48
N ILE A 136 5.86 4.04 9.58
CA ILE A 136 6.19 5.21 8.73
C ILE A 136 6.00 4.96 7.23
N GLY A 137 6.27 3.75 6.73
CA GLY A 137 6.07 3.41 5.33
C GLY A 137 4.59 3.33 4.92
N ILE A 138 3.69 3.04 5.86
CA ILE A 138 2.23 3.07 5.64
C ILE A 138 1.77 4.53 5.60
N VAL A 139 2.22 5.34 6.55
CA VAL A 139 1.93 6.78 6.60
C VAL A 139 2.42 7.47 5.33
N ALA A 140 3.64 7.17 4.85
CA ALA A 140 4.15 7.72 3.60
C ALA A 140 3.25 7.37 2.40
N SER A 141 2.74 6.13 2.32
CA SER A 141 1.79 5.74 1.27
C SER A 141 0.49 6.54 1.36
N ARG A 142 -0.07 6.74 2.56
CA ARG A 142 -1.29 7.54 2.75
C ARG A 142 -1.11 9.00 2.37
N LEU A 143 0.03 9.60 2.74
CA LEU A 143 0.34 10.96 2.32
C LEU A 143 0.43 11.07 0.80
N THR A 144 1.07 10.09 0.14
CA THR A 144 1.12 10.04 -1.32
C THR A 144 -0.27 9.92 -1.96
N GLU A 145 -1.17 9.12 -1.36
CA GLU A 145 -2.56 8.97 -1.84
C GLU A 145 -3.39 10.25 -1.63
N ILE A 146 -3.26 10.91 -0.48
CA ILE A 146 -4.06 12.10 -0.12
C ILE A 146 -3.59 13.33 -0.91
N TYR A 147 -2.28 13.59 -0.92
CA TYR A 147 -1.72 14.82 -1.49
C TYR A 147 -1.22 14.65 -2.93
N TYR A 148 -1.18 13.43 -3.44
CA TYR A 148 -0.69 13.04 -4.76
C TYR A 148 0.69 13.62 -5.08
N ARG A 149 1.64 13.38 -4.19
CA ARG A 149 3.04 13.81 -4.27
C ARG A 149 3.96 12.73 -3.72
N PRO A 150 5.21 12.62 -4.20
CA PRO A 150 6.22 11.80 -3.52
C PRO A 150 6.34 12.22 -2.06
N ALA A 151 6.29 11.24 -1.16
CA ALA A 151 6.32 11.49 0.28
C ALA A 151 7.41 10.67 0.98
N VAL A 152 8.12 11.31 1.90
CA VAL A 152 9.10 10.69 2.80
C VAL A 152 8.69 10.95 4.24
N VAL A 153 8.55 9.88 5.01
CA VAL A 153 8.29 9.96 6.45
C VAL A 153 9.51 9.44 7.19
N LEU A 154 10.03 10.28 8.08
CA LEU A 154 11.23 10.05 8.86
C LEU A 154 10.89 9.91 10.34
N THR A 155 11.60 9.03 11.05
CA THR A 155 11.51 8.88 12.50
C THR A 155 12.85 8.50 13.10
N ARG A 156 12.99 8.65 14.41
CA ARG A 156 14.18 8.23 15.14
C ARG A 156 14.17 6.72 15.39
N SER A 157 15.31 6.07 15.23
CA SER A 157 15.51 4.66 15.55
C SER A 157 16.88 4.49 16.21
N GLY A 158 16.92 4.57 17.54
CA GLY A 158 18.17 4.64 18.30
C GLY A 158 18.94 5.93 17.99
N ASP A 159 20.17 5.81 17.53
CA ASP A 159 21.05 6.94 17.25
C ASP A 159 20.92 7.48 15.81
N VAL A 160 20.09 6.88 14.98
CA VAL A 160 19.90 7.29 13.60
C VAL A 160 18.44 7.66 13.33
N VAL A 161 18.24 8.45 12.29
CA VAL A 161 16.92 8.66 11.68
C VAL A 161 16.74 7.65 10.57
N THR A 162 15.61 6.95 10.57
CA THR A 162 15.21 6.06 9.50
C THR A 162 14.01 6.64 8.75
N GLY A 163 13.93 6.40 7.45
CA GLY A 163 12.89 6.93 6.60
C GLY A 163 12.32 5.92 5.63
N SER A 164 11.09 6.19 5.24
CA SER A 164 10.43 5.47 4.15
C SER A 164 9.86 6.44 3.14
N ALA A 165 10.26 6.29 1.89
CA ALA A 165 9.80 7.07 0.76
C ALA A 165 8.75 6.30 -0.05
N ARG A 166 7.76 7.01 -0.58
CA ARG A 166 6.73 6.50 -1.49
C ARG A 166 6.53 7.47 -2.64
N SER A 167 6.16 6.93 -3.80
CA SER A 167 6.03 7.70 -5.03
C SER A 167 4.62 7.72 -5.59
N VAL A 168 4.35 8.72 -6.42
CA VAL A 168 3.22 8.75 -7.34
C VAL A 168 3.54 7.94 -8.60
N SER A 169 2.50 7.62 -9.38
CA SER A 169 2.65 6.89 -10.64
C SER A 169 3.59 7.63 -11.60
N GLY A 170 4.54 6.90 -12.18
CA GLY A 170 5.47 7.39 -13.19
C GLY A 170 6.70 8.13 -12.65
N PHE A 171 6.77 8.51 -11.37
CA PHE A 171 7.94 9.16 -10.78
C PHE A 171 8.83 8.14 -10.07
N ASP A 172 10.14 8.23 -10.27
CA ASP A 172 11.14 7.35 -9.64
C ASP A 172 11.69 7.95 -8.34
N VAL A 173 11.08 7.56 -7.20
CA VAL A 173 11.50 8.06 -5.88
C VAL A 173 12.87 7.53 -5.46
N TYR A 174 13.32 6.39 -5.98
CA TYR A 174 14.65 5.88 -5.68
C TYR A 174 15.73 6.81 -6.19
N LYS A 175 15.59 7.36 -7.41
CA LYS A 175 16.53 8.35 -7.96
C LYS A 175 16.57 9.63 -7.14
N ALA A 176 15.40 10.08 -6.63
CA ALA A 176 15.36 11.26 -5.76
C ALA A 176 16.09 11.01 -4.42
N VAL A 177 15.95 9.83 -3.83
CA VAL A 177 16.72 9.44 -2.63
C VAL A 177 18.20 9.30 -2.96
N GLN A 178 18.56 8.69 -4.10
CA GLN A 178 19.93 8.52 -4.56
C GLN A 178 20.64 9.86 -4.80
N ALA A 179 19.95 10.89 -5.28
CA ALA A 179 20.49 12.23 -5.43
C ALA A 179 20.90 12.89 -4.10
N CYS A 180 20.40 12.36 -2.98
CA CYS A 180 20.77 12.77 -1.63
C CYS A 180 21.80 11.85 -0.96
N SER A 181 22.44 10.95 -1.72
CA SER A 181 23.27 9.84 -1.16
C SER A 181 24.38 10.27 -0.22
N ASP A 182 25.00 11.44 -0.44
CA ASP A 182 26.04 12.02 0.42
C ASP A 182 25.54 12.44 1.81
N LEU A 183 24.23 12.61 1.97
CA LEU A 183 23.57 12.91 3.24
C LEU A 183 23.17 11.63 4.00
N LEU A 184 23.14 10.50 3.32
CA LEU A 184 22.57 9.25 3.83
C LEU A 184 23.66 8.31 4.34
N SER A 185 23.38 7.62 5.43
CA SER A 185 24.21 6.52 5.94
C SER A 185 23.93 5.22 5.20
N ASN A 186 22.67 5.02 4.77
CA ASN A 186 22.24 3.87 4.00
C ASN A 186 20.94 4.21 3.25
N PHE A 187 20.75 3.63 2.06
CA PHE A 187 19.50 3.72 1.33
C PHE A 187 19.34 2.51 0.38
N GLY A 188 18.09 2.21 0.00
CA GLY A 188 17.79 1.15 -0.94
C GLY A 188 16.32 1.14 -1.29
N GLY A 189 15.97 0.56 -2.43
CA GLY A 189 14.58 0.52 -2.87
C GLY A 189 14.43 0.32 -4.37
N HIS A 190 13.33 0.76 -4.88
CA HIS A 190 12.95 0.74 -6.30
C HIS A 190 12.09 1.96 -6.64
N THR A 191 11.67 2.07 -7.89
CA THR A 191 10.93 3.23 -8.44
C THR A 191 9.79 3.76 -7.55
N TYR A 192 9.04 2.90 -6.88
CA TYR A 192 7.85 3.32 -6.12
C TYR A 192 8.04 3.38 -4.60
N ALA A 193 9.12 2.82 -4.09
CA ALA A 193 9.40 2.82 -2.66
C ALA A 193 10.88 2.73 -2.37
N ALA A 194 11.35 3.52 -1.39
CA ALA A 194 12.72 3.45 -0.91
C ALA A 194 12.77 3.57 0.61
N GLY A 195 13.75 2.90 1.21
CA GLY A 195 14.14 3.06 2.60
C GLY A 195 15.43 3.85 2.68
N LEU A 196 15.62 4.61 3.75
CA LEU A 196 16.83 5.41 3.95
C LEU A 196 17.15 5.57 5.44
N SER A 197 18.42 5.90 5.72
CA SER A 197 18.86 6.26 7.06
C SER A 197 19.86 7.41 6.98
N LEU A 198 19.82 8.31 7.97
CA LEU A 198 20.69 9.47 8.06
C LEU A 198 20.88 9.89 9.53
N THR A 199 21.76 10.83 9.79
CA THR A 199 21.90 11.44 11.10
C THR A 199 20.93 12.61 11.29
N VAL A 200 20.57 12.93 12.54
CA VAL A 200 19.56 13.96 12.85
C VAL A 200 19.96 15.34 12.30
N ASP A 201 21.22 15.70 12.36
CA ASP A 201 21.77 16.97 11.87
C ASP A 201 21.60 17.16 10.34
N LYS A 202 21.44 16.07 9.59
CA LYS A 202 21.26 16.11 8.13
C LYS A 202 19.80 16.15 7.68
N VAL A 203 18.85 16.04 8.59
CA VAL A 203 17.42 15.93 8.23
C VAL A 203 16.93 17.14 7.47
N GLU A 204 17.23 18.35 7.89
CA GLU A 204 16.73 19.56 7.20
C GLU A 204 17.39 19.73 5.81
N MET A 205 18.67 19.42 5.68
CA MET A 205 19.36 19.45 4.39
C MET A 205 18.79 18.38 3.43
N PHE A 206 18.46 17.20 3.95
CA PHE A 206 17.80 16.17 3.16
C PHE A 206 16.40 16.60 2.68
N LYS A 207 15.59 17.20 3.56
CA LYS A 207 14.26 17.72 3.19
C LYS A 207 14.34 18.70 2.03
N GLN A 208 15.26 19.67 2.12
CA GLN A 208 15.44 20.67 1.09
C GLN A 208 15.90 20.05 -0.23
N ARG A 209 16.95 19.25 -0.23
CA ARG A 209 17.52 18.66 -1.45
C ARG A 209 16.56 17.67 -2.11
N PHE A 210 15.84 16.91 -1.33
CA PHE A 210 14.83 15.99 -1.87
C PHE A 210 13.70 16.75 -2.57
N GLU A 211 13.20 17.83 -1.97
CA GLU A 211 12.18 18.71 -2.56
C GLU A 211 12.69 19.36 -3.85
N GLU A 212 13.90 19.90 -3.85
CA GLU A 212 14.54 20.50 -5.02
C GLU A 212 14.62 19.49 -6.18
N TYR A 213 15.16 18.28 -5.91
CA TYR A 213 15.24 17.23 -6.92
C TYR A 213 13.87 16.85 -7.49
N VAL A 214 12.88 16.64 -6.63
CA VAL A 214 11.52 16.30 -7.08
C VAL A 214 10.93 17.43 -7.91
N SER A 215 11.09 18.68 -7.48
CA SER A 215 10.58 19.86 -8.20
C SER A 215 11.14 19.97 -9.62
N GLU A 216 12.40 19.61 -9.81
CA GLU A 216 13.10 19.67 -11.11
C GLU A 216 12.76 18.50 -12.04
N HIS A 217 12.36 17.35 -11.49
CA HIS A 217 12.24 16.09 -12.27
C HIS A 217 10.84 15.52 -12.36
N ILE A 218 9.86 16.08 -11.61
CA ILE A 218 8.49 15.61 -11.67
C ILE A 218 7.72 16.29 -12.81
N GLU A 219 7.13 15.49 -13.69
CA GLU A 219 6.36 16.01 -14.81
C GLU A 219 4.95 16.47 -14.36
N PRO A 220 4.34 17.46 -15.06
CA PRO A 220 3.00 17.96 -14.73
C PRO A 220 1.92 16.89 -14.66
N GLU A 221 2.01 15.87 -15.51
CA GLU A 221 1.07 14.74 -15.57
C GLU A 221 1.17 13.86 -14.32
N GLN A 222 2.37 13.78 -13.73
CA GLN A 222 2.63 13.01 -12.50
C GLN A 222 2.15 13.72 -11.23
N LYS A 223 1.74 14.98 -11.33
CA LYS A 223 1.19 15.77 -10.22
C LYS A 223 -0.34 15.65 -10.09
N ARG A 224 -0.98 14.87 -10.94
CA ARG A 224 -2.44 14.70 -10.98
C ARG A 224 -2.82 13.24 -10.92
N ALA A 225 -3.76 12.93 -10.02
CA ALA A 225 -4.38 11.62 -10.02
C ALA A 225 -5.19 11.43 -11.32
N THR A 226 -4.97 10.33 -12.00
CA THR A 226 -5.70 9.97 -13.23
C THR A 226 -6.46 8.67 -13.02
N LEU A 227 -7.71 8.63 -13.47
CA LEU A 227 -8.49 7.40 -13.55
C LEU A 227 -8.45 6.89 -14.99
N ARG A 228 -7.88 5.71 -15.18
CA ARG A 228 -7.89 5.05 -16.48
C ARG A 228 -9.21 4.34 -16.69
N VAL A 229 -10.00 4.81 -17.66
CA VAL A 229 -11.20 4.14 -18.15
C VAL A 229 -10.76 3.17 -19.27
N ASN A 230 -11.12 1.90 -19.18
CA ASN A 230 -10.72 0.88 -20.13
C ASN A 230 -11.58 0.91 -21.40
N GLU A 231 -12.89 1.13 -21.25
CA GLU A 231 -13.85 1.14 -22.34
C GLU A 231 -15.09 1.90 -21.90
N GLU A 232 -15.75 2.56 -22.85
CA GLU A 232 -17.07 3.16 -22.65
C GLU A 232 -18.16 2.17 -23.01
N ILE A 233 -19.14 1.97 -22.11
CA ILE A 233 -20.23 1.03 -22.31
C ILE A 233 -21.58 1.67 -22.02
N GLY A 234 -22.63 1.24 -22.71
CA GLY A 234 -24.00 1.67 -22.42
C GLY A 234 -24.60 0.86 -21.25
N PHE A 235 -25.55 1.45 -20.52
CA PHE A 235 -26.27 0.75 -19.45
C PHE A 235 -26.90 -0.56 -19.90
N LYS A 236 -27.39 -0.65 -21.15
CA LYS A 236 -27.94 -1.85 -21.77
C LYS A 236 -26.97 -3.02 -21.88
N ASP A 237 -25.68 -2.73 -21.90
CA ASP A 237 -24.62 -3.73 -22.05
C ASP A 237 -24.24 -4.36 -20.70
N ILE A 238 -24.69 -3.77 -19.58
CA ILE A 238 -24.47 -4.23 -18.22
C ILE A 238 -25.48 -5.31 -17.85
N GLY A 239 -25.24 -6.55 -18.26
CA GLY A 239 -26.09 -7.71 -18.02
C GLY A 239 -25.36 -8.89 -17.40
N HIS A 240 -26.09 -9.98 -17.16
CA HIS A 240 -25.52 -11.21 -16.58
C HIS A 240 -24.32 -11.76 -17.34
N LYS A 241 -24.36 -11.68 -18.68
CA LYS A 241 -23.25 -12.12 -19.54
C LYS A 241 -22.00 -11.29 -19.27
N PHE A 242 -22.12 -9.96 -19.23
CA PHE A 242 -21.02 -9.05 -18.93
C PHE A 242 -20.33 -9.40 -17.60
N PHE A 243 -21.10 -9.59 -16.52
CA PHE A 243 -20.53 -10.00 -15.25
C PHE A 243 -19.92 -11.40 -15.26
N SER A 244 -20.50 -12.33 -16.03
CA SER A 244 -19.94 -13.67 -16.19
C SER A 244 -18.58 -13.62 -16.87
N ASP A 245 -18.47 -12.83 -17.94
CA ASP A 245 -17.21 -12.65 -18.67
C ASP A 245 -16.14 -11.96 -17.81
N LEU A 246 -16.50 -10.92 -17.05
CA LEU A 246 -15.61 -10.30 -16.07
C LEU A 246 -15.11 -11.31 -15.02
N LYS A 247 -15.97 -12.19 -14.52
CA LYS A 247 -15.55 -13.22 -13.57
C LYS A 247 -14.50 -14.17 -14.13
N ARG A 248 -14.53 -14.44 -15.44
CA ARG A 248 -13.54 -15.31 -16.12
C ARG A 248 -12.16 -14.66 -16.24
N MET A 249 -12.06 -13.33 -16.14
CA MET A 249 -10.78 -12.60 -16.17
C MET A 249 -10.01 -12.69 -14.85
N ARG A 250 -10.63 -13.18 -13.75
CA ARG A 250 -9.97 -13.36 -12.46
C ARG A 250 -8.79 -14.36 -12.53
N PRO A 251 -7.82 -14.26 -11.57
CA PRO A 251 -7.69 -13.26 -10.50
C PRO A 251 -7.23 -11.90 -11.00
N PHE A 252 -7.76 -10.82 -10.40
CA PHE A 252 -7.35 -9.45 -10.69
C PHE A 252 -6.18 -9.03 -9.80
N GLY A 253 -5.34 -8.13 -10.29
CA GLY A 253 -4.19 -7.56 -9.62
C GLY A 253 -3.40 -6.66 -10.57
N PRO A 254 -2.18 -6.20 -10.22
CA PRO A 254 -1.37 -5.36 -11.10
C PRO A 254 -1.24 -5.98 -12.52
N ASP A 255 -1.32 -5.15 -13.53
CA ASP A 255 -1.30 -5.47 -14.98
C ASP A 255 -2.46 -6.37 -15.47
N ASN A 256 -3.29 -6.90 -14.56
CA ASN A 256 -4.57 -7.52 -14.84
C ASN A 256 -5.65 -6.92 -13.92
N GLU A 257 -5.79 -5.63 -13.98
CA GLU A 257 -6.72 -4.87 -13.13
C GLU A 257 -8.16 -5.21 -13.50
N LYS A 258 -9.05 -5.08 -12.50
CA LYS A 258 -10.48 -5.17 -12.78
C LYS A 258 -10.85 -4.04 -13.74
N PRO A 259 -11.45 -4.33 -14.89
CA PRO A 259 -11.86 -3.28 -15.83
C PRO A 259 -12.74 -2.23 -15.17
N HIS A 260 -12.47 -0.97 -15.46
CA HIS A 260 -13.26 0.19 -15.08
C HIS A 260 -14.00 0.71 -16.32
N PRO A 261 -15.24 0.27 -16.55
CA PRO A 261 -16.04 0.81 -17.66
C PRO A 261 -16.48 2.24 -17.34
N GLY A 262 -16.37 3.13 -18.30
CA GLY A 262 -17.02 4.44 -18.28
C GLY A 262 -18.46 4.30 -18.78
N VAL A 263 -19.37 5.06 -18.19
CA VAL A 263 -20.75 5.18 -18.70
C VAL A 263 -20.98 6.65 -18.99
N GLU A 264 -21.33 6.97 -20.24
CA GLU A 264 -21.76 8.32 -20.60
C GLU A 264 -23.12 8.59 -19.95
N THR A 265 -23.13 9.53 -18.99
CA THR A 265 -24.37 10.07 -18.43
C THR A 265 -24.72 11.33 -19.20
N ASP A 266 -25.89 11.35 -19.83
CA ASP A 266 -26.40 12.54 -20.52
C ASP A 266 -26.53 13.68 -19.48
N ARG A 267 -25.66 14.70 -19.58
CA ARG A 267 -25.62 15.86 -18.66
C ARG A 267 -26.90 16.70 -18.64
N ARG A 268 -27.86 16.39 -19.49
CA ARG A 268 -29.12 17.15 -19.60
C ARG A 268 -30.12 16.93 -18.47
N GLN A 269 -29.89 15.92 -17.58
CA GLN A 269 -30.82 15.64 -16.47
C GLN A 269 -30.42 16.25 -15.12
N THR A 270 -29.25 16.85 -14.98
CA THR A 270 -28.77 17.38 -13.68
C THR A 270 -29.02 18.88 -13.48
N GLU A 271 -29.58 19.62 -14.48
CA GLU A 271 -29.85 21.06 -14.35
C GLU A 271 -31.28 21.41 -13.89
N THR A 272 -32.15 20.43 -13.65
CA THR A 272 -33.58 20.69 -13.33
C THR A 272 -33.96 20.51 -11.86
N GLU A 273 -33.08 20.19 -10.94
CA GLU A 273 -33.40 20.07 -9.49
C GLU A 273 -32.78 21.18 -8.61
N GLY A 274 -32.45 22.32 -9.20
CA GLY A 274 -31.90 23.50 -8.50
C GLY A 274 -32.77 24.76 -8.67
N ARG A 275 -34.04 24.72 -8.26
CA ARG A 275 -34.87 25.91 -8.01
C ARG A 275 -35.70 25.71 -6.76
#